data_0d8478bb0f647cfee5ddaa52bc352c5f
#
_entry.id   0d8478bb0f647cfee5ddaa52bc352c5f
#
_cell.length_a   1.000
_cell.length_b   1.000
_cell.length_c   1.000
_cell.angle_alpha   90.00
_cell.angle_beta   90.00
_cell.angle_gamma   90.00
#
_symmetry.space_group_name_H-M   'P 1'
#
loop_
_entity.id
_entity.type
_entity.pdbx_description
1 polymer ?
#
loop_
_entity_poly.entity_id
_entity_poly.type
_entity_poly.pdbx_seq_one_letter_code
_entity_poly.pdbx_strand_id
1 'polypeptide(L)'
;MYLKSVNLQSRFFLLLLLPLFFAACTDDVQIHKSALRYFDEGNAALKHRDYQVAIWNYQKAISLDSESPNFHYNLGLTYYEIGNYSESIDSFKRVESMVPSQTDTYYNLALAHYKMSNSRLADIYFNRYQDMLSLKKAQERLVEVRKQQERDAKINAAEAKPKKLKKSSSLTNNNTTLKKQSSSGKLTIPGWE
;
A
#
# COMPACT_ATOMS: atom_id res chain seq x y z
N MET A 1 -35.16 -19.40 37.51
CA MET A 1 -36.03 -18.43 36.83
C MET A 1 -35.92 -17.11 37.54
N TYR A 2 -34.92 -16.27 37.16
CA TYR A 2 -34.72 -14.91 37.73
C TYR A 2 -34.45 -13.95 36.56
N LEU A 3 -35.53 -13.45 35.99
CA LEU A 3 -35.48 -12.28 35.12
C LEU A 3 -35.38 -11.05 36.05
N LYS A 4 -34.14 -10.52 36.27
CA LYS A 4 -33.95 -9.24 36.94
C LYS A 4 -34.64 -8.17 36.10
N SER A 5 -35.64 -7.53 36.68
CA SER A 5 -36.33 -6.34 36.17
C SER A 5 -35.27 -5.25 35.92
N VAL A 6 -34.91 -5.02 34.66
CA VAL A 6 -34.08 -3.89 34.25
C VAL A 6 -34.94 -2.63 34.50
N ASN A 7 -34.51 -1.82 35.48
CA ASN A 7 -35.20 -0.68 36.00
C ASN A 7 -35.53 0.30 34.85
N LEU A 8 -36.77 0.70 34.71
CA LEU A 8 -37.28 1.60 33.66
C LEU A 8 -36.51 2.91 33.60
N GLN A 9 -35.98 3.37 34.75
CA GLN A 9 -35.13 4.55 34.82
C GLN A 9 -33.79 4.42 34.08
N SER A 10 -33.19 3.20 34.03
CA SER A 10 -31.94 2.97 33.29
C SER A 10 -32.14 3.03 31.77
N ARG A 11 -33.32 2.68 31.28
CA ARG A 11 -33.69 2.80 29.87
C ARG A 11 -33.89 4.22 29.41
N PHE A 12 -34.45 5.09 30.30
CA PHE A 12 -34.56 6.52 30.00
C PHE A 12 -33.22 7.23 30.00
N PHE A 13 -32.27 6.83 30.87
CA PHE A 13 -30.90 7.38 30.86
C PHE A 13 -30.11 6.98 29.59
N LEU A 14 -30.28 5.75 29.10
CA LEU A 14 -29.66 5.30 27.87
C LEU A 14 -30.18 6.03 26.63
N LEU A 15 -31.51 6.31 26.58
CA LEU A 15 -32.15 7.05 25.49
C LEU A 15 -31.78 8.56 25.48
N LEU A 16 -31.44 9.14 26.63
CA LEU A 16 -30.98 10.54 26.74
C LEU A 16 -29.51 10.70 26.36
N LEU A 17 -28.68 9.64 26.48
CA LEU A 17 -27.25 9.67 26.10
C LEU A 17 -27.01 9.35 24.61
N LEU A 18 -27.95 8.67 23.95
CA LEU A 18 -27.83 8.31 22.53
C LEU A 18 -27.65 9.52 21.59
N PRO A 19 -28.43 10.63 21.71
CA PRO A 19 -28.24 11.79 20.83
C PRO A 19 -26.94 12.55 21.07
N LEU A 20 -26.37 12.49 22.27
CA LEU A 20 -25.06 13.10 22.57
C LEU A 20 -23.91 12.35 21.86
N PHE A 21 -24.01 11.03 21.72
CA PHE A 21 -23.04 10.23 20.95
C PHE A 21 -23.14 10.50 19.45
N PHE A 22 -24.35 10.69 18.92
CA PHE A 22 -24.53 11.01 17.49
C PHE A 22 -24.07 12.43 17.14
N ALA A 23 -24.23 13.41 18.04
CA ALA A 23 -23.78 14.78 17.81
C ALA A 23 -22.25 14.87 17.71
N ALA A 24 -21.50 14.15 18.56
CA ALA A 24 -20.04 14.16 18.53
C ALA A 24 -19.47 13.59 17.22
N CYS A 25 -20.07 12.54 16.65
CA CYS A 25 -19.62 11.95 15.39
C CYS A 25 -19.87 12.84 14.15
N THR A 26 -20.87 13.75 14.21
CA THR A 26 -21.16 14.67 13.09
C THR A 26 -20.14 15.80 13.01
N ASP A 27 -19.63 16.27 14.13
CA ASP A 27 -18.64 17.35 14.18
C ASP A 27 -17.30 16.89 13.61
N ASP A 28 -16.84 15.69 13.93
CA ASP A 28 -15.59 15.13 13.39
C ASP A 28 -15.62 14.98 11.86
N VAL A 29 -16.75 14.55 11.29
CA VAL A 29 -16.92 14.44 9.83
C VAL A 29 -16.86 15.82 9.17
N GLN A 30 -17.46 16.85 9.76
CA GLN A 30 -17.42 18.20 9.20
C GLN A 30 -16.02 18.83 9.31
N ILE A 31 -15.31 18.58 10.41
CA ILE A 31 -13.92 19.03 10.59
C ILE A 31 -13.03 18.39 9.53
N HIS A 32 -13.10 17.07 9.35
CA HIS A 32 -12.32 16.37 8.35
C HIS A 32 -12.64 16.84 6.91
N LYS A 33 -13.91 17.04 6.57
CA LYS A 33 -14.33 17.62 5.29
C LYS A 33 -13.76 19.02 5.07
N SER A 34 -13.73 19.83 6.11
CA SER A 34 -13.14 21.18 6.06
C SER A 34 -11.63 21.12 5.86
N ALA A 35 -10.94 20.18 6.51
CA ALA A 35 -9.51 19.94 6.30
C ALA A 35 -9.20 19.57 4.86
N LEU A 36 -9.97 18.64 4.27
CA LEU A 36 -9.81 18.24 2.87
C LEU A 36 -10.04 19.41 1.91
N ARG A 37 -11.03 20.27 2.17
CA ARG A 37 -11.26 21.46 1.35
C ARG A 37 -10.04 22.40 1.34
N TYR A 38 -9.47 22.70 2.50
CA TYR A 38 -8.24 23.51 2.57
C TYR A 38 -7.07 22.81 1.86
N PHE A 39 -6.95 21.51 1.98
CA PHE A 39 -5.93 20.74 1.28
C PHE A 39 -6.07 20.87 -0.25
N ASP A 40 -7.29 20.76 -0.78
CA ASP A 40 -7.56 20.90 -2.21
C ASP A 40 -7.31 22.34 -2.71
N GLU A 41 -7.68 23.35 -1.91
CA GLU A 41 -7.35 24.76 -2.19
C GLU A 41 -5.82 24.99 -2.19
N GLY A 42 -5.10 24.34 -1.27
CA GLY A 42 -3.63 24.36 -1.24
C GLY A 42 -3.02 23.72 -2.49
N ASN A 43 -3.55 22.57 -2.93
CA ASN A 43 -3.11 21.90 -4.16
C ASN A 43 -3.36 22.77 -5.41
N ALA A 44 -4.50 23.45 -5.45
CA ALA A 44 -4.80 24.38 -6.54
C ALA A 44 -3.81 25.55 -6.57
N ALA A 45 -3.54 26.17 -5.41
CA ALA A 45 -2.57 27.25 -5.29
C ALA A 45 -1.15 26.79 -5.69
N LEU A 46 -0.72 25.60 -5.23
CA LEU A 46 0.57 25.03 -5.61
C LEU A 46 0.71 24.84 -7.12
N LYS A 47 -0.34 24.37 -7.78
CA LYS A 47 -0.38 24.21 -9.24
C LYS A 47 -0.19 25.54 -9.99
N HIS A 48 -0.67 26.65 -9.41
CA HIS A 48 -0.47 28.00 -9.94
C HIS A 48 0.83 28.66 -9.44
N ARG A 49 1.63 27.95 -8.63
CA ARG A 49 2.86 28.45 -7.97
C ARG A 49 2.60 29.58 -6.97
N ASP A 50 1.38 29.67 -6.46
CA ASP A 50 1.02 30.59 -5.39
C ASP A 50 1.42 29.99 -4.03
N TYR A 51 2.73 29.84 -3.84
CA TYR A 51 3.29 29.07 -2.72
C TYR A 51 2.84 29.55 -1.33
N GLN A 52 2.70 30.86 -1.13
CA GLN A 52 2.26 31.41 0.15
C GLN A 52 0.81 31.04 0.47
N VAL A 53 -0.05 31.06 -0.55
CA VAL A 53 -1.45 30.64 -0.44
C VAL A 53 -1.52 29.12 -0.20
N ALA A 54 -0.68 28.34 -0.88
CA ALA A 54 -0.60 26.90 -0.68
C ALA A 54 -0.19 26.56 0.77
N ILE A 55 0.88 27.19 1.28
CA ILE A 55 1.36 27.00 2.65
C ILE A 55 0.25 27.31 3.66
N TRP A 56 -0.41 28.46 3.52
CA TRP A 56 -1.50 28.86 4.43
C TRP A 56 -2.62 27.82 4.45
N ASN A 57 -3.04 27.35 3.28
CA ASN A 57 -4.09 26.36 3.14
C ASN A 57 -3.68 24.99 3.75
N TYR A 58 -2.45 24.50 3.49
CA TYR A 58 -1.97 23.27 4.11
C TYR A 58 -1.87 23.38 5.63
N GLN A 59 -1.40 24.50 6.16
CA GLN A 59 -1.36 24.75 7.60
C GLN A 59 -2.78 24.76 8.21
N LYS A 60 -3.78 25.32 7.51
CA LYS A 60 -5.18 25.25 7.91
C LYS A 60 -5.71 23.82 7.90
N ALA A 61 -5.42 23.03 6.85
CA ALA A 61 -5.77 21.63 6.81
C ALA A 61 -5.17 20.85 7.99
N ILE A 62 -3.87 21.04 8.28
CA ILE A 62 -3.16 20.43 9.40
C ILE A 62 -3.74 20.85 10.76
N SER A 63 -4.18 22.10 10.90
CA SER A 63 -4.80 22.57 12.15
C SER A 63 -6.13 21.89 12.46
N LEU A 64 -6.83 21.38 11.44
CA LEU A 64 -8.08 20.66 11.55
C LEU A 64 -7.89 19.14 11.65
N ASP A 65 -6.90 18.61 10.95
CA ASP A 65 -6.53 17.20 10.95
C ASP A 65 -4.98 17.09 10.87
N SER A 66 -4.36 16.94 12.03
CA SER A 66 -2.89 16.90 12.16
C SER A 66 -2.29 15.54 11.77
N GLU A 67 -3.13 14.50 11.64
CA GLU A 67 -2.67 13.12 11.43
C GLU A 67 -2.70 12.70 9.95
N SER A 68 -3.01 13.61 9.03
CA SER A 68 -2.99 13.34 7.59
C SER A 68 -1.56 13.50 7.02
N PRO A 69 -0.89 12.40 6.59
CA PRO A 69 0.47 12.48 6.05
C PRO A 69 0.56 13.32 4.78
N ASN A 70 -0.52 13.33 3.97
CA ASN A 70 -0.57 14.05 2.70
C ASN A 70 -0.48 15.57 2.89
N PHE A 71 -1.06 16.10 3.98
CA PHE A 71 -1.01 17.54 4.25
C PHE A 71 0.42 17.98 4.57
N HIS A 72 1.11 17.22 5.42
CA HIS A 72 2.51 17.47 5.76
C HIS A 72 3.43 17.25 4.56
N TYR A 73 3.16 16.25 3.73
CA TYR A 73 3.96 15.97 2.55
C TYR A 73 3.92 17.12 1.56
N ASN A 74 2.72 17.61 1.20
CA ASN A 74 2.57 18.72 0.26
C ASN A 74 3.08 20.05 0.84
N LEU A 75 2.94 20.26 2.15
CA LEU A 75 3.57 21.40 2.83
C LEU A 75 5.10 21.33 2.72
N GLY A 76 5.69 20.15 2.94
CA GLY A 76 7.12 19.91 2.79
C GLY A 76 7.63 20.19 1.38
N LEU A 77 6.89 19.70 0.35
CA LEU A 77 7.21 20.00 -1.05
C LEU A 77 7.14 21.50 -1.32
N THR A 78 6.12 22.19 -0.82
CA THR A 78 5.94 23.62 -1.04
C THR A 78 7.05 24.43 -0.40
N TYR A 79 7.47 24.07 0.82
CA TYR A 79 8.64 24.69 1.45
C TYR A 79 9.93 24.43 0.68
N TYR A 80 10.10 23.22 0.15
CA TYR A 80 11.26 22.90 -0.69
C TYR A 80 11.34 23.79 -1.93
N GLU A 81 10.22 23.98 -2.63
CA GLU A 81 10.13 24.80 -3.85
C GLU A 81 10.51 26.27 -3.62
N ILE A 82 10.21 26.83 -2.45
CA ILE A 82 10.59 28.20 -2.10
C ILE A 82 11.95 28.34 -1.42
N GLY A 83 12.68 27.21 -1.26
CA GLY A 83 14.01 27.19 -0.64
C GLY A 83 14.04 27.17 0.88
N ASN A 84 12.90 27.03 1.55
CA ASN A 84 12.78 26.87 3.00
C ASN A 84 13.04 25.42 3.40
N TYR A 85 14.29 24.98 3.25
CA TYR A 85 14.66 23.58 3.41
C TYR A 85 14.54 23.07 4.85
N SER A 86 14.68 23.92 5.84
CA SER A 86 14.48 23.55 7.25
C SER A 86 13.04 23.14 7.54
N GLU A 87 12.07 23.97 7.16
CA GLU A 87 10.65 23.74 7.32
C GLU A 87 10.15 22.56 6.46
N SER A 88 10.80 22.39 5.29
CA SER A 88 10.58 21.23 4.43
C SER A 88 10.99 19.94 5.13
N ILE A 89 12.16 19.90 5.75
CA ILE A 89 12.66 18.74 6.51
C ILE A 89 11.72 18.42 7.67
N ASP A 90 11.29 19.42 8.42
CA ASP A 90 10.39 19.22 9.56
C ASP A 90 9.05 18.62 9.10
N SER A 91 8.51 19.12 8.00
CA SER A 91 7.28 18.59 7.40
C SER A 91 7.46 17.14 6.95
N PHE A 92 8.55 16.79 6.25
CA PHE A 92 8.82 15.41 5.83
C PHE A 92 9.13 14.47 7.01
N LYS A 93 9.73 14.94 8.08
CA LYS A 93 9.92 14.15 9.31
C LYS A 93 8.60 13.80 9.98
N ARG A 94 7.61 14.68 9.92
CA ARG A 94 6.25 14.34 10.36
C ARG A 94 5.66 13.22 9.49
N VAL A 95 5.84 13.26 8.17
CA VAL A 95 5.42 12.17 7.28
C VAL A 95 6.17 10.88 7.61
N GLU A 96 7.49 10.92 7.80
CA GLU A 96 8.30 9.77 8.20
C GLU A 96 7.78 9.11 9.48
N SER A 97 7.40 9.92 10.48
CA SER A 97 6.86 9.40 11.75
C SER A 97 5.49 8.74 11.60
N MET A 98 4.65 9.21 10.68
CA MET A 98 3.30 8.68 10.43
C MET A 98 3.32 7.47 9.50
N VAL A 99 4.11 7.55 8.43
CA VAL A 99 4.18 6.53 7.37
C VAL A 99 5.65 6.21 7.05
N PRO A 100 6.34 5.42 7.90
CA PRO A 100 7.74 5.07 7.68
C PRO A 100 8.00 4.28 6.38
N SER A 101 6.94 3.74 5.76
CA SER A 101 7.02 2.99 4.50
C SER A 101 6.93 3.86 3.25
N GLN A 102 6.69 5.17 3.39
CA GLN A 102 6.58 6.09 2.25
C GLN A 102 7.96 6.41 1.68
N THR A 103 8.34 5.73 0.63
CA THR A 103 9.67 5.78 0.00
C THR A 103 10.07 7.19 -0.45
N ASP A 104 9.13 7.93 -1.05
CA ASP A 104 9.40 9.27 -1.61
C ASP A 104 9.76 10.31 -0.54
N THR A 105 9.33 10.10 0.71
CA THR A 105 9.68 10.95 1.84
C THR A 105 11.18 10.95 2.09
N TYR A 106 11.83 9.78 2.00
CA TYR A 106 13.28 9.66 2.20
C TYR A 106 14.07 10.33 1.08
N TYR A 107 13.59 10.25 -0.15
CA TYR A 107 14.19 10.96 -1.28
C TYR A 107 14.14 12.49 -1.07
N ASN A 108 12.98 13.01 -0.67
CA ASN A 108 12.80 14.44 -0.42
C ASN A 108 13.60 14.94 0.79
N LEU A 109 13.70 14.14 1.87
CA LEU A 109 14.60 14.43 2.99
C LEU A 109 16.06 14.51 2.53
N ALA A 110 16.51 13.57 1.70
CA ALA A 110 17.85 13.57 1.15
C ALA A 110 18.12 14.84 0.32
N LEU A 111 17.17 15.22 -0.55
CA LEU A 111 17.29 16.44 -1.36
C LEU A 111 17.34 17.70 -0.50
N ALA A 112 16.48 17.83 0.50
CA ALA A 112 16.44 18.99 1.37
C ALA A 112 17.73 19.12 2.20
N HIS A 113 18.25 18.01 2.75
CA HIS A 113 19.56 18.02 3.42
C HIS A 113 20.71 18.33 2.48
N TYR A 114 20.69 17.84 1.25
CA TYR A 114 21.68 18.18 0.24
C TYR A 114 21.69 19.68 -0.07
N LYS A 115 20.53 20.30 -0.22
CA LYS A 115 20.39 21.76 -0.43
C LYS A 115 20.89 22.59 0.74
N MET A 116 20.84 22.05 1.95
CA MET A 116 21.42 22.67 3.15
C MET A 116 22.92 22.36 3.33
N SER A 117 23.56 21.77 2.33
CA SER A 117 24.98 21.34 2.40
C SER A 117 25.26 20.31 3.52
N ASN A 118 24.24 19.61 3.99
CA ASN A 118 24.36 18.56 5.00
C ASN A 118 24.52 17.19 4.32
N SER A 119 25.66 16.99 3.64
CA SER A 119 25.92 15.81 2.81
C SER A 119 25.77 14.50 3.57
N ARG A 120 26.21 14.44 4.84
CA ARG A 120 26.12 13.23 5.66
C ARG A 120 24.67 12.76 5.85
N LEU A 121 23.73 13.65 6.16
CA LEU A 121 22.33 13.31 6.32
C LEU A 121 21.67 13.04 4.97
N ALA A 122 22.05 13.77 3.93
CA ALA A 122 21.60 13.50 2.58
C ALA A 122 21.94 12.07 2.15
N ASP A 123 23.17 11.61 2.38
CA ASP A 123 23.59 10.24 2.07
C ASP A 123 22.81 9.19 2.88
N ILE A 124 22.60 9.44 4.18
CA ILE A 124 21.83 8.53 5.03
C ILE A 124 20.41 8.35 4.50
N TYR A 125 19.71 9.45 4.22
CA TYR A 125 18.34 9.39 3.73
C TYR A 125 18.25 8.83 2.29
N PHE A 126 19.24 9.14 1.45
CA PHE A 126 19.30 8.57 0.11
C PHE A 126 19.53 7.06 0.11
N ASN A 127 20.42 6.56 0.96
CA ASN A 127 20.63 5.12 1.12
C ASN A 127 19.32 4.43 1.61
N ARG A 128 18.63 5.02 2.58
CA ARG A 128 17.35 4.51 3.05
C ARG A 128 16.28 4.46 1.94
N TYR A 129 16.24 5.50 1.09
CA TYR A 129 15.40 5.50 -0.11
C TYR A 129 15.73 4.31 -1.04
N GLN A 130 17.02 4.05 -1.30
CA GLN A 130 17.46 2.94 -2.15
C GLN A 130 17.08 1.57 -1.57
N ASP A 131 17.26 1.39 -0.27
CA ASP A 131 16.88 0.16 0.44
C ASP A 131 15.37 -0.09 0.33
N MET A 132 14.56 0.93 0.58
CA MET A 132 13.10 0.86 0.47
C MET A 132 12.66 0.52 -0.95
N LEU A 133 13.31 1.12 -1.97
CA LEU A 133 13.02 0.84 -3.37
C LEU A 133 13.37 -0.61 -3.74
N SER A 134 14.49 -1.13 -3.23
CA SER A 134 14.91 -2.52 -3.46
C SER A 134 13.93 -3.52 -2.82
N LEU A 135 13.48 -3.26 -1.60
CA LEU A 135 12.46 -4.05 -0.91
C LEU A 135 11.14 -4.06 -1.66
N LYS A 136 10.68 -2.91 -2.14
CA LYS A 136 9.46 -2.81 -2.95
C LYS A 136 9.55 -3.67 -4.20
N LYS A 137 10.66 -3.56 -4.95
CA LYS A 137 10.90 -4.40 -6.14
C LYS A 137 10.95 -5.89 -5.82
N ALA A 138 11.54 -6.27 -4.68
CA ALA A 138 11.57 -7.67 -4.24
C ALA A 138 10.16 -8.19 -3.91
N GLN A 139 9.34 -7.39 -3.23
CA GLN A 139 7.94 -7.73 -2.95
C GLN A 139 7.11 -7.89 -4.23
N GLU A 140 7.26 -6.99 -5.19
CA GLU A 140 6.57 -7.07 -6.49
C GLU A 140 6.94 -8.37 -7.23
N ARG A 141 8.22 -8.77 -7.24
CA ARG A 141 8.68 -10.05 -7.81
C ARG A 141 8.06 -11.25 -7.11
N LEU A 142 8.00 -11.24 -5.76
CA LEU A 142 7.39 -12.33 -4.99
C LEU A 142 5.90 -12.48 -5.30
N VAL A 143 5.18 -11.35 -5.44
CA VAL A 143 3.76 -11.36 -5.82
C VAL A 143 3.58 -11.97 -7.21
N GLU A 144 4.45 -11.64 -8.16
CA GLU A 144 4.35 -12.18 -9.52
C GLU A 144 4.66 -13.69 -9.57
N VAL A 145 5.70 -14.13 -8.84
CA VAL A 145 6.01 -15.56 -8.69
C VAL A 145 4.84 -16.32 -8.10
N ARG A 146 4.20 -15.80 -7.05
CA ARG A 146 3.03 -16.43 -6.44
C ARG A 146 1.86 -16.53 -7.43
N LYS A 147 1.57 -15.48 -8.17
CA LYS A 147 0.53 -15.49 -9.21
C LYS A 147 0.82 -16.53 -10.29
N GLN A 148 2.11 -16.70 -10.67
CA GLN A 148 2.50 -17.72 -11.64
C GLN A 148 2.28 -19.12 -11.07
N GLN A 149 2.70 -19.40 -9.85
CA GLN A 149 2.46 -20.68 -9.17
C GLN A 149 0.98 -21.03 -9.08
N GLU A 150 0.12 -20.05 -8.78
CA GLU A 150 -1.34 -20.25 -8.76
C GLU A 150 -1.90 -20.58 -10.14
N ARG A 151 -1.39 -19.95 -11.22
CA ARG A 151 -1.76 -20.26 -12.60
C ARG A 151 -1.36 -21.70 -12.96
N ASP A 152 -0.13 -22.08 -12.67
CA ASP A 152 0.41 -23.41 -12.96
C ASP A 152 -0.35 -24.50 -12.17
N ALA A 153 -0.66 -24.25 -10.91
CA ALA A 153 -1.48 -25.15 -10.09
C ALA A 153 -2.88 -25.34 -10.66
N LYS A 154 -3.52 -24.29 -11.18
CA LYS A 154 -4.85 -24.38 -11.84
C LYS A 154 -4.78 -25.18 -13.14
N ILE A 155 -3.74 -24.99 -13.94
CA ILE A 155 -3.52 -25.75 -15.17
C ILE A 155 -3.34 -27.24 -14.85
N ASN A 156 -2.45 -27.57 -13.92
CA ASN A 156 -2.20 -28.93 -13.49
C ASN A 156 -3.47 -29.60 -12.92
N ALA A 157 -4.27 -28.86 -12.13
CA ALA A 157 -5.53 -29.36 -11.60
C ALA A 157 -6.59 -29.58 -12.70
N ALA A 158 -6.58 -28.76 -13.75
CA ALA A 158 -7.48 -28.94 -14.89
C ALA A 158 -7.09 -30.15 -15.74
N GLU A 159 -5.80 -30.42 -15.93
CA GLU A 159 -5.26 -31.57 -16.69
C GLU A 159 -5.44 -32.90 -15.92
N ALA A 160 -5.37 -32.84 -14.58
CA ALA A 160 -5.57 -34.02 -13.71
C ALA A 160 -7.02 -34.50 -13.67
N LYS A 161 -8.00 -33.74 -14.18
CA LYS A 161 -9.38 -34.21 -14.29
C LYS A 161 -9.48 -35.32 -15.31
N PRO A 162 -9.95 -36.55 -14.95
CA PRO A 162 -10.02 -37.67 -15.89
C PRO A 162 -10.94 -37.27 -17.06
N LYS A 163 -10.37 -37.30 -18.28
CA LYS A 163 -11.16 -37.20 -19.50
C LYS A 163 -12.19 -38.33 -19.46
N LYS A 164 -13.47 -38.00 -19.33
CA LYS A 164 -14.57 -38.95 -19.47
C LYS A 164 -14.38 -39.64 -20.83
N LEU A 165 -13.89 -40.88 -20.77
CA LEU A 165 -13.76 -41.73 -21.94
C LEU A 165 -15.13 -41.89 -22.56
N LYS A 166 -15.41 -41.26 -23.69
CA LYS A 166 -16.56 -41.59 -24.52
C LYS A 166 -16.35 -43.02 -24.96
N LYS A 167 -17.11 -43.96 -24.37
CA LYS A 167 -17.19 -45.32 -24.92
C LYS A 167 -17.81 -45.21 -26.30
N SER A 168 -16.97 -45.24 -27.32
CA SER A 168 -17.38 -45.60 -28.65
C SER A 168 -17.17 -47.11 -28.79
N SER A 169 -18.25 -47.83 -28.80
CA SER A 169 -18.32 -49.24 -29.20
C SER A 169 -17.94 -49.36 -30.67
N SER A 170 -16.81 -49.94 -30.96
CA SER A 170 -16.61 -50.67 -32.20
C SER A 170 -15.56 -51.78 -31.95
N LEU A 171 -16.07 -52.97 -31.81
CA LEU A 171 -15.31 -54.19 -31.93
C LEU A 171 -14.78 -54.30 -33.36
N THR A 172 -13.50 -54.47 -33.53
CA THR A 172 -12.92 -55.29 -34.59
C THR A 172 -11.56 -55.81 -34.10
N ASN A 173 -11.54 -57.15 -34.05
CA ASN A 173 -10.33 -57.95 -33.84
C ASN A 173 -9.31 -57.63 -34.92
N ASN A 174 -8.03 -57.56 -34.54
CA ASN A 174 -6.97 -58.21 -35.31
C ASN A 174 -5.72 -58.36 -34.42
N ASN A 175 -5.40 -59.62 -34.15
CA ASN A 175 -4.12 -60.11 -33.72
C ASN A 175 -3.03 -59.72 -34.74
N THR A 176 -1.90 -59.22 -34.29
CA THR A 176 -0.58 -59.69 -34.82
C THR A 176 0.60 -59.06 -34.03
N THR A 177 1.35 -59.94 -33.41
CA THR A 177 2.81 -60.00 -33.28
C THR A 177 3.56 -58.99 -32.41
N LEU A 178 4.10 -59.54 -31.35
CA LEU A 178 5.24 -59.11 -30.53
C LEU A 178 6.48 -58.72 -31.34
N LYS A 179 7.07 -57.57 -31.00
CA LYS A 179 8.54 -57.46 -31.10
C LYS A 179 9.07 -56.62 -29.93
N LYS A 180 9.81 -57.29 -29.05
CA LYS A 180 10.71 -56.72 -28.05
C LYS A 180 11.79 -55.89 -28.76
N GLN A 181 11.99 -54.69 -28.29
CA GLN A 181 13.32 -54.06 -28.34
C GLN A 181 13.57 -53.27 -27.06
N SER A 182 14.46 -53.78 -26.27
CA SER A 182 15.16 -53.13 -25.18
C SER A 182 16.23 -52.21 -25.76
N SER A 183 16.23 -50.94 -25.38
CA SER A 183 17.44 -50.12 -25.48
C SER A 183 17.57 -49.25 -24.24
N SER A 184 18.56 -49.61 -23.44
CA SER A 184 19.11 -48.85 -22.35
C SER A 184 19.72 -47.55 -22.87
N GLY A 185 19.12 -46.40 -22.50
CA GLY A 185 19.72 -45.07 -22.70
C GLY A 185 20.25 -44.54 -21.38
N LYS A 186 21.54 -44.51 -21.23
CA LYS A 186 22.28 -43.87 -20.15
C LYS A 186 22.01 -42.37 -20.18
N LEU A 187 21.54 -41.83 -19.05
CA LEU A 187 21.49 -40.41 -18.79
C LEU A 187 22.92 -39.93 -18.46
N THR A 188 23.49 -39.15 -19.34
CA THR A 188 24.74 -38.41 -19.05
C THR A 188 24.38 -36.99 -18.64
N ILE A 189 24.77 -36.63 -17.45
CA ILE A 189 24.70 -35.25 -16.90
C ILE A 189 26.01 -34.56 -17.35
N PRO A 190 25.97 -33.38 -18.00
CA PRO A 190 27.21 -32.64 -18.29
C PRO A 190 27.67 -31.88 -17.04
N GLY A 191 28.87 -32.15 -16.68
CA GLY A 191 29.99 -31.54 -16.05
C GLY A 191 29.86 -30.26 -15.25
N TRP A 192 30.24 -30.39 -14.00
CA TRP A 192 30.86 -29.36 -13.19
C TRP A 192 32.37 -29.42 -13.42
N GLU A 193 32.95 -28.37 -13.97
CA GLU A 193 34.31 -27.92 -13.72
C GLU A 193 34.30 -26.45 -13.36
#